data_d27ceb6650dfb8f9b42a22b49b315c42
#
_entry.id   d27ceb6650dfb8f9b42a22b49b315c42
#
_cell.length_a   1.000
_cell.length_b   1.000
_cell.length_c   1.000
_cell.angle_alpha   90.00
_cell.angle_beta   90.00
_cell.angle_gamma   90.00
#
_symmetry.space_group_name_H-M   'P 1'
#
loop_
_entity.id
_entity.type
_entity.pdbx_description
1 polymer ?
#
loop_
_entity_poly.entity_id
_entity_poly.type
_entity_poly.pdbx_seq_one_letter_code
_entity_poly.pdbx_strand_id
1 'polypeptide(L)'
;IKYAIIGTGWIAEAHAGSLLAMPDVEIVALADLIPGKAEAFAKKMGIEGARYYGSDAELLDAEKDLDAVSICTYNTQHAPCAINALNHGVNVMLEKPFTVTLDEAIEVMKAEKASGKILTIGFQPRMSENMKMIKKIVESGELGEIYYIQAGGGRRRGIPTPFGTTFIEKETGGIGAMGDIGCYSLDMLLNAVGYPKPLTVTGYTSDF
;
A
#
# COMPACT_ATOMS: atom_id res chain seq x y z
N ILE A 1 -4.20 -20.40 -2.52
CA ILE A 1 -3.32 -19.26 -2.81
C ILE A 1 -2.26 -19.19 -1.73
N LYS A 2 -0.97 -19.31 -2.11
CA LYS A 2 0.18 -19.16 -1.20
C LYS A 2 0.57 -17.69 -1.13
N TYR A 3 0.48 -17.13 0.06
CA TYR A 3 0.64 -15.72 0.29
C TYR A 3 1.80 -15.40 1.24
N ALA A 4 2.50 -14.30 1.02
CA ALA A 4 3.52 -13.82 1.94
C ALA A 4 3.27 -12.36 2.37
N ILE A 5 3.87 -11.95 3.50
CA ILE A 5 3.84 -10.55 3.95
C ILE A 5 5.27 -10.08 4.17
N ILE A 6 5.63 -8.97 3.55
CA ILE A 6 6.91 -8.28 3.69
C ILE A 6 6.68 -7.00 4.50
N GLY A 7 7.35 -6.90 5.65
CA GLY A 7 7.10 -5.87 6.65
C GLY A 7 5.96 -6.24 7.61
N THR A 8 6.32 -6.54 8.86
CA THR A 8 5.37 -7.01 9.88
C THR A 8 5.05 -5.90 10.90
N GLY A 9 4.78 -4.70 10.37
CA GLY A 9 4.32 -3.54 11.12
C GLY A 9 2.83 -3.60 11.47
N TRP A 10 2.32 -2.51 12.06
CA TRP A 10 0.91 -2.44 12.49
C TRP A 10 -0.09 -2.62 11.33
N ILE A 11 0.23 -2.11 10.11
CA ILE A 11 -0.68 -2.26 8.96
C ILE A 11 -0.75 -3.70 8.47
N ALA A 12 0.32 -4.45 8.62
CA ALA A 12 0.34 -5.87 8.28
C ALA A 12 -0.68 -6.68 9.09
N GLU A 13 -1.08 -6.21 10.29
CA GLU A 13 -2.13 -6.86 11.08
C GLU A 13 -3.48 -6.84 10.37
N ALA A 14 -3.81 -5.75 9.67
CA ALA A 14 -5.04 -5.65 8.88
C ALA A 14 -4.98 -6.58 7.65
N HIS A 15 -3.83 -6.65 6.98
CA HIS A 15 -3.62 -7.59 5.87
C HIS A 15 -3.73 -9.04 6.35
N ALA A 16 -3.00 -9.41 7.39
CA ALA A 16 -3.03 -10.76 7.93
C ALA A 16 -4.44 -11.16 8.39
N GLY A 17 -5.14 -10.27 9.11
CA GLY A 17 -6.51 -10.54 9.55
C GLY A 17 -7.48 -10.78 8.38
N SER A 18 -7.32 -10.03 7.28
CA SER A 18 -8.13 -10.21 6.08
C SER A 18 -7.79 -11.51 5.36
N LEU A 19 -6.50 -11.84 5.23
CA LEU A 19 -6.03 -13.06 4.57
C LEU A 19 -6.45 -14.32 5.35
N LEU A 20 -6.33 -14.31 6.68
CA LEU A 20 -6.75 -15.42 7.55
C LEU A 20 -8.26 -15.69 7.49
N ALA A 21 -9.06 -14.70 7.11
CA ALA A 21 -10.50 -14.87 6.92
C ALA A 21 -10.87 -15.48 5.56
N MET A 22 -9.91 -15.64 4.65
CA MET A 22 -10.11 -16.23 3.32
C MET A 22 -9.76 -17.72 3.33
N PRO A 23 -10.72 -18.62 3.09
CA PRO A 23 -10.51 -20.07 3.25
C PRO A 23 -9.56 -20.69 2.22
N ASP A 24 -9.31 -20.00 1.11
CA ASP A 24 -8.47 -20.44 0.00
C ASP A 24 -7.07 -19.75 0.01
N VAL A 25 -6.74 -19.01 1.07
CA VAL A 25 -5.46 -18.33 1.22
C VAL A 25 -4.68 -18.90 2.41
N GLU A 26 -3.42 -19.19 2.19
CA GLU A 26 -2.45 -19.63 3.20
C GLU A 26 -1.30 -18.64 3.30
N ILE A 27 -1.04 -18.10 4.47
CA ILE A 27 0.14 -17.25 4.72
C ILE A 27 1.32 -18.17 5.01
N VAL A 28 2.16 -18.39 4.00
CA VAL A 28 3.26 -19.36 4.06
C VAL A 28 4.60 -18.75 4.48
N ALA A 29 4.77 -17.43 4.36
CA ALA A 29 6.03 -16.76 4.65
C ALA A 29 5.84 -15.32 5.14
N LEU A 30 6.75 -14.88 6.00
CA LEU A 30 6.81 -13.53 6.55
C LEU A 30 8.26 -13.02 6.52
N ALA A 31 8.47 -11.75 6.17
CA ALA A 31 9.78 -11.11 6.23
C ALA A 31 9.74 -9.79 7.01
N ASP A 32 10.76 -9.55 7.82
CA ASP A 32 11.00 -8.25 8.45
C ASP A 32 12.51 -8.07 8.72
N LEU A 33 13.01 -6.86 8.48
CA LEU A 33 14.44 -6.54 8.71
C LEU A 33 14.85 -6.60 10.17
N ILE A 34 13.90 -6.50 11.09
CA ILE A 34 14.16 -6.58 12.53
C ILE A 34 14.14 -8.05 12.95
N PRO A 35 15.27 -8.61 13.44
CA PRO A 35 15.34 -10.01 13.84
C PRO A 35 14.25 -10.41 14.85
N GLY A 36 13.59 -11.54 14.61
CA GLY A 36 12.53 -12.09 15.47
C GLY A 36 11.17 -11.40 15.37
N LYS A 37 11.06 -10.27 14.65
CA LYS A 37 9.80 -9.53 14.55
C LYS A 37 8.76 -10.25 13.70
N ALA A 38 9.16 -10.89 12.60
CA ALA A 38 8.26 -11.71 11.79
C ALA A 38 7.68 -12.89 12.57
N GLU A 39 8.49 -13.57 13.37
CA GLU A 39 8.05 -14.67 14.25
C GLU A 39 7.08 -14.19 15.35
N ALA A 40 7.43 -13.07 16.00
CA ALA A 40 6.57 -12.46 17.01
C ALA A 40 5.21 -12.03 16.44
N PHE A 41 5.22 -11.50 15.21
CA PHE A 41 4.01 -11.15 14.48
C PHE A 41 3.16 -12.38 14.17
N ALA A 42 3.76 -13.46 13.65
CA ALA A 42 3.05 -14.71 13.39
C ALA A 42 2.34 -15.24 14.63
N LYS A 43 3.06 -15.27 15.75
CA LYS A 43 2.51 -15.70 17.06
C LYS A 43 1.35 -14.81 17.51
N LYS A 44 1.48 -13.48 17.35
CA LYS A 44 0.43 -12.53 17.68
C LYS A 44 -0.83 -12.74 16.85
N MET A 45 -0.67 -13.02 15.56
CA MET A 45 -1.78 -13.14 14.59
C MET A 45 -2.35 -14.58 14.52
N GLY A 46 -1.73 -15.55 15.18
CA GLY A 46 -2.12 -16.96 15.10
C GLY A 46 -1.80 -17.60 13.73
N ILE A 47 -0.75 -17.11 13.07
CA ILE A 47 -0.28 -17.67 11.79
C ILE A 47 0.62 -18.87 12.10
N GLU A 48 0.17 -20.06 11.74
CA GLU A 48 0.91 -21.32 11.97
C GLU A 48 1.60 -21.80 10.70
N GLY A 49 2.76 -22.43 10.84
CA GLY A 49 3.47 -23.05 9.73
C GLY A 49 4.21 -22.09 8.79
N ALA A 50 4.12 -20.78 8.98
CA ALA A 50 4.81 -19.81 8.15
C ALA A 50 6.33 -19.85 8.39
N ARG A 51 7.10 -19.63 7.34
CA ARG A 51 8.56 -19.47 7.40
C ARG A 51 8.92 -17.99 7.59
N TYR A 52 10.05 -17.72 8.24
CA TYR A 52 10.47 -16.36 8.61
C TYR A 52 11.80 -16.01 7.95
N TYR A 53 11.87 -14.79 7.40
CA TYR A 53 13.03 -14.30 6.64
C TYR A 53 13.44 -12.92 7.12
N GLY A 54 14.74 -12.63 6.99
CA GLY A 54 15.33 -11.34 7.38
C GLY A 54 15.12 -10.23 6.35
N SER A 55 14.74 -10.59 5.11
CA SER A 55 14.50 -9.61 4.04
C SER A 55 13.52 -10.14 3.01
N ASP A 56 13.00 -9.23 2.15
CA ASP A 56 12.22 -9.58 0.97
C ASP A 56 13.01 -10.45 -0.01
N ALA A 57 14.30 -10.15 -0.18
CA ALA A 57 15.17 -10.92 -1.07
C ALA A 57 15.32 -12.38 -0.62
N GLU A 58 15.62 -12.60 0.67
CA GLU A 58 15.70 -13.96 1.22
C GLU A 58 14.39 -14.71 1.07
N LEU A 59 13.26 -14.04 1.33
CA LEU A 59 11.92 -14.63 1.19
C LEU A 59 11.66 -15.04 -0.26
N LEU A 60 11.84 -14.13 -1.21
CA LEU A 60 11.55 -14.35 -2.62
C LEU A 60 12.51 -15.35 -3.27
N ASP A 61 13.75 -15.43 -2.79
CA ASP A 61 14.71 -16.43 -3.23
C ASP A 61 14.38 -17.84 -2.73
N ALA A 62 13.80 -17.95 -1.53
CA ALA A 62 13.47 -19.24 -0.93
C ALA A 62 12.09 -19.75 -1.38
N GLU A 63 11.10 -18.89 -1.51
CA GLU A 63 9.70 -19.21 -1.76
C GLU A 63 9.35 -19.11 -3.25
N LYS A 64 9.63 -20.17 -4.01
CA LYS A 64 9.44 -20.16 -5.48
C LYS A 64 7.98 -20.39 -5.94
N ASP A 65 7.09 -20.79 -5.04
CA ASP A 65 5.70 -21.13 -5.33
C ASP A 65 4.70 -20.09 -4.80
N LEU A 66 5.15 -18.84 -4.59
CA LEU A 66 4.25 -17.79 -4.12
C LEU A 66 3.33 -17.30 -5.24
N ASP A 67 2.05 -17.20 -4.91
CA ASP A 67 1.05 -16.56 -5.78
C ASP A 67 1.03 -15.05 -5.63
N ALA A 68 1.14 -14.55 -4.38
CA ALA A 68 1.05 -13.13 -4.10
C ALA A 68 1.76 -12.74 -2.80
N VAL A 69 2.06 -11.43 -2.67
CA VAL A 69 2.69 -10.84 -1.50
C VAL A 69 2.04 -9.51 -1.14
N SER A 70 1.85 -9.25 0.16
CA SER A 70 1.60 -7.91 0.69
C SER A 70 2.90 -7.25 1.08
N ILE A 71 3.12 -6.03 0.59
CA ILE A 71 4.25 -5.18 0.97
C ILE A 71 3.74 -4.12 1.93
N CYS A 72 4.11 -4.25 3.21
CA CYS A 72 3.68 -3.45 4.36
C CYS A 72 4.87 -2.76 5.05
N THR A 73 5.90 -2.45 4.29
CA THR A 73 7.12 -1.78 4.73
C THR A 73 6.88 -0.27 4.91
N TYR A 74 7.92 0.47 5.30
CA TYR A 74 7.85 1.93 5.21
C TYR A 74 8.06 2.42 3.76
N ASN A 75 7.63 3.65 3.50
CA ASN A 75 7.40 4.17 2.15
C ASN A 75 8.60 4.04 1.20
N THR A 76 9.82 4.31 1.70
CA THR A 76 11.04 4.25 0.87
C THR A 76 11.43 2.82 0.45
N GLN A 77 10.80 1.80 1.04
CA GLN A 77 11.01 0.40 0.65
C GLN A 77 9.92 -0.14 -0.29
N HIS A 78 8.90 0.64 -0.57
CA HIS A 78 7.79 0.21 -1.45
C HIS A 78 8.29 -0.17 -2.84
N ALA A 79 9.00 0.73 -3.50
CA ALA A 79 9.49 0.50 -4.86
C ALA A 79 10.46 -0.67 -4.97
N PRO A 80 11.57 -0.74 -4.18
CA PRO A 80 12.50 -1.85 -4.30
C PRO A 80 11.85 -3.21 -4.00
N CYS A 81 11.02 -3.33 -2.95
CA CYS A 81 10.33 -4.57 -2.64
C CYS A 81 9.32 -4.97 -3.72
N ALA A 82 8.57 -4.01 -4.29
CA ALA A 82 7.60 -4.29 -5.35
C ALA A 82 8.31 -4.77 -6.64
N ILE A 83 9.37 -4.09 -7.05
CA ILE A 83 10.17 -4.48 -8.22
C ILE A 83 10.75 -5.88 -8.02
N ASN A 84 11.28 -6.17 -6.83
CA ASN A 84 11.85 -7.46 -6.51
C ASN A 84 10.79 -8.58 -6.61
N ALA A 85 9.63 -8.40 -6.00
CA ALA A 85 8.55 -9.38 -6.05
C ALA A 85 8.03 -9.61 -7.49
N LEU A 86 7.83 -8.55 -8.26
CA LEU A 86 7.40 -8.63 -9.66
C LEU A 86 8.43 -9.38 -10.52
N ASN A 87 9.73 -9.12 -10.33
CA ASN A 87 10.80 -9.81 -11.04
C ASN A 87 10.90 -11.32 -10.67
N HIS A 88 10.44 -11.69 -9.47
CA HIS A 88 10.29 -13.10 -9.08
C HIS A 88 8.98 -13.74 -9.56
N GLY A 89 8.17 -13.02 -10.32
CA GLY A 89 6.92 -13.53 -10.88
C GLY A 89 5.78 -13.64 -9.86
N VAL A 90 5.80 -12.82 -8.81
CA VAL A 90 4.80 -12.80 -7.74
C VAL A 90 3.86 -11.61 -7.89
N ASN A 91 2.56 -11.81 -7.69
CA ASN A 91 1.60 -10.71 -7.66
C ASN A 91 1.76 -9.87 -6.39
N VAL A 92 1.53 -8.57 -6.48
CA VAL A 92 1.84 -7.61 -5.42
C VAL A 92 0.60 -6.82 -4.98
N MET A 93 0.31 -6.89 -3.69
CA MET A 93 -0.51 -5.93 -2.96
C MET A 93 0.42 -4.96 -2.23
N LEU A 94 0.55 -3.74 -2.73
CA LEU A 94 1.44 -2.72 -2.17
C LEU A 94 0.65 -1.75 -1.30
N GLU A 95 1.15 -1.47 -0.10
CA GLU A 95 0.59 -0.40 0.72
C GLU A 95 0.82 0.97 0.10
N LYS A 96 -0.07 1.89 0.47
CA LYS A 96 0.07 3.30 0.08
C LYS A 96 1.12 4.02 0.96
N PRO A 97 1.73 5.10 0.50
CA PRO A 97 1.69 5.65 -0.86
C PRO A 97 2.38 4.73 -1.86
N PHE A 98 2.08 4.88 -3.13
CA PHE A 98 2.64 4.01 -4.17
C PHE A 98 4.17 3.96 -4.11
N THR A 99 4.81 5.12 -4.26
CA THR A 99 6.27 5.30 -4.18
C THR A 99 6.58 6.67 -3.60
N VAL A 100 7.84 6.94 -3.31
CA VAL A 100 8.30 8.23 -2.80
C VAL A 100 8.59 9.22 -3.94
N THR A 101 9.06 8.72 -5.08
CA THR A 101 9.40 9.54 -6.24
C THR A 101 8.66 9.07 -7.50
N LEU A 102 8.57 9.96 -8.49
CA LEU A 102 8.00 9.63 -9.80
C LEU A 102 8.87 8.61 -10.54
N ASP A 103 10.18 8.72 -10.44
CA ASP A 103 11.11 7.78 -11.10
C ASP A 103 10.91 6.36 -10.57
N GLU A 104 10.79 6.20 -9.26
CA GLU A 104 10.43 4.92 -8.65
C GLU A 104 9.10 4.38 -9.18
N ALA A 105 8.07 5.22 -9.29
CA ALA A 105 6.77 4.82 -9.82
C ALA A 105 6.89 4.29 -11.26
N ILE A 106 7.69 4.97 -12.09
CA ILE A 106 7.95 4.55 -13.47
C ILE A 106 8.65 3.18 -13.51
N GLU A 107 9.65 2.95 -12.66
CA GLU A 107 10.38 1.67 -12.61
C GLU A 107 9.47 0.53 -12.11
N VAL A 108 8.64 0.76 -11.10
CA VAL A 108 7.65 -0.24 -10.65
C VAL A 108 6.66 -0.59 -11.76
N MET A 109 6.12 0.41 -12.48
CA MET A 109 5.22 0.19 -13.62
C MET A 109 5.89 -0.59 -14.75
N LYS A 110 7.18 -0.35 -15.01
CA LYS A 110 7.97 -1.12 -15.98
C LYS A 110 8.10 -2.59 -15.55
N ALA A 111 8.40 -2.82 -14.27
CA ALA A 111 8.52 -4.16 -13.71
C ALA A 111 7.19 -4.91 -13.76
N GLU A 112 6.07 -4.28 -13.41
CA GLU A 112 4.73 -4.84 -13.54
C GLU A 112 4.46 -5.28 -14.99
N LYS A 113 4.65 -4.37 -15.94
CA LYS A 113 4.44 -4.67 -17.35
C LYS A 113 5.34 -5.81 -17.87
N ALA A 114 6.59 -5.84 -17.45
CA ALA A 114 7.55 -6.86 -17.88
C ALA A 114 7.25 -8.24 -17.27
N SER A 115 6.82 -8.29 -16.01
CA SER A 115 6.49 -9.53 -15.32
C SER A 115 5.16 -10.16 -15.78
N GLY A 116 4.24 -9.36 -16.29
CA GLY A 116 2.87 -9.79 -16.59
C GLY A 116 2.07 -10.14 -15.33
N LYS A 117 2.53 -9.73 -14.14
CA LYS A 117 1.87 -9.95 -12.86
C LYS A 117 1.00 -8.76 -12.50
N ILE A 118 0.12 -8.95 -11.53
CA ILE A 118 -0.78 -7.92 -11.03
C ILE A 118 -0.09 -7.16 -9.92
N LEU A 119 -0.09 -5.83 -10.02
CA LEU A 119 0.22 -4.93 -8.92
C LEU A 119 -1.04 -4.13 -8.56
N THR A 120 -1.38 -4.10 -7.29
CA THR A 120 -2.45 -3.24 -6.78
C THR A 120 -1.98 -2.45 -5.58
N ILE A 121 -2.55 -1.25 -5.37
CA ILE A 121 -2.17 -0.35 -4.28
C ILE A 121 -3.30 -0.28 -3.27
N GLY A 122 -2.97 -0.26 -1.98
CA GLY A 122 -3.87 -0.29 -0.84
C GLY A 122 -4.72 0.98 -0.64
N PHE A 123 -5.37 1.48 -1.68
CA PHE A 123 -6.36 2.56 -1.56
C PHE A 123 -7.74 2.01 -1.15
N GLN A 124 -7.79 1.41 0.03
CA GLN A 124 -9.00 0.75 0.57
C GLN A 124 -10.26 1.63 0.62
N PRO A 125 -10.21 2.98 0.77
CA PRO A 125 -11.43 3.79 0.76
C PRO A 125 -12.26 3.66 -0.52
N ARG A 126 -11.64 3.32 -1.66
CA ARG A 126 -12.36 3.02 -2.92
C ARG A 126 -13.41 1.92 -2.75
N MET A 127 -13.15 0.97 -1.86
CA MET A 127 -14.02 -0.20 -1.63
C MET A 127 -15.15 0.08 -0.65
N SER A 128 -15.16 1.25 0.02
CA SER A 128 -16.21 1.62 0.95
C SER A 128 -17.54 1.88 0.23
N GLU A 129 -18.64 1.53 0.86
CA GLU A 129 -19.98 1.75 0.31
C GLU A 129 -20.27 3.23 0.03
N ASN A 130 -19.73 4.13 0.85
CA ASN A 130 -19.84 5.58 0.64
C ASN A 130 -19.17 6.00 -0.67
N MET A 131 -17.95 5.54 -0.94
CA MET A 131 -17.24 5.89 -2.18
C MET A 131 -17.88 5.26 -3.41
N LYS A 132 -18.36 4.03 -3.31
CA LYS A 132 -19.14 3.38 -4.37
C LYS A 132 -20.41 4.18 -4.69
N MET A 133 -21.12 4.67 -3.65
CA MET A 133 -22.32 5.49 -3.81
C MET A 133 -21.99 6.84 -4.46
N ILE A 134 -20.95 7.55 -3.99
CA ILE A 134 -20.51 8.82 -4.58
C ILE A 134 -20.19 8.64 -6.07
N LYS A 135 -19.41 7.62 -6.40
CA LYS A 135 -19.05 7.30 -7.78
C LYS A 135 -20.29 7.04 -8.64
N LYS A 136 -21.23 6.25 -8.14
CA LYS A 136 -22.49 5.94 -8.82
C LYS A 136 -23.33 7.20 -9.09
N ILE A 137 -23.43 8.12 -8.13
CA ILE A 137 -24.15 9.40 -8.29
C ILE A 137 -23.46 10.27 -9.34
N VAL A 138 -22.14 10.37 -9.32
CA VAL A 138 -21.39 11.12 -10.35
C VAL A 138 -21.60 10.50 -11.75
N GLU A 139 -21.47 9.19 -11.87
CA GLU A 139 -21.63 8.46 -13.13
C GLU A 139 -23.09 8.49 -13.66
N SER A 140 -24.10 8.67 -12.79
CA SER A 140 -25.50 8.80 -13.23
C SER A 140 -25.80 10.09 -13.99
N GLY A 141 -24.92 11.10 -13.86
CA GLY A 141 -25.13 12.41 -14.45
C GLY A 141 -26.14 13.31 -13.73
N GLU A 142 -26.74 12.87 -12.60
CA GLU A 142 -27.70 13.66 -11.83
C GLU A 142 -27.15 14.99 -11.32
N LEU A 143 -25.83 15.08 -11.11
CA LEU A 143 -25.15 16.30 -10.68
C LEU A 143 -24.81 17.24 -11.84
N GLY A 144 -25.07 16.83 -13.08
CA GLY A 144 -24.64 17.58 -14.27
C GLY A 144 -23.13 17.64 -14.44
N GLU A 145 -22.62 18.73 -15.00
CA GLU A 145 -21.18 18.94 -15.17
C GLU A 145 -20.50 19.26 -13.83
N ILE A 146 -19.54 18.43 -13.42
CA ILE A 146 -18.75 18.66 -12.22
C ILE A 146 -17.65 19.67 -12.53
N TYR A 147 -17.76 20.88 -12.01
CA TYR A 147 -16.81 21.97 -12.22
C TYR A 147 -15.95 22.30 -10.99
N TYR A 148 -16.32 21.79 -9.82
CA TYR A 148 -15.57 22.01 -8.58
C TYR A 148 -15.73 20.82 -7.64
N ILE A 149 -14.62 20.41 -7.04
CA ILE A 149 -14.61 19.36 -6.03
C ILE A 149 -13.72 19.81 -4.87
N GLN A 150 -14.20 19.60 -3.66
CA GLN A 150 -13.40 19.79 -2.47
C GLN A 150 -13.27 18.45 -1.75
N ALA A 151 -12.02 18.02 -1.53
CA ALA A 151 -11.70 16.88 -0.70
C ALA A 151 -10.70 17.32 0.38
N GLY A 152 -10.83 16.77 1.54
CA GLY A 152 -9.96 17.07 2.64
C GLY A 152 -10.01 15.97 3.67
N GLY A 153 -8.95 15.86 4.43
CA GLY A 153 -8.84 14.91 5.52
C GLY A 153 -7.73 15.34 6.45
N GLY A 154 -7.84 14.93 7.67
CA GLY A 154 -6.84 15.22 8.68
C GLY A 154 -7.11 14.45 9.95
N ARG A 155 -6.11 14.36 10.79
CA ARG A 155 -6.24 13.79 12.12
C ARG A 155 -6.52 14.91 13.12
N ARG A 156 -7.44 14.66 14.05
CA ARG A 156 -7.72 15.60 15.14
C ARG A 156 -6.49 15.85 16.00
N ARG A 157 -5.62 14.86 16.14
CA ARG A 157 -4.36 14.92 16.87
C ARG A 157 -3.32 14.11 16.13
N GLY A 158 -2.18 14.74 16.02
CA GLY A 158 -0.88 14.12 15.94
C GLY A 158 -0.55 13.32 14.72
N ILE A 159 0.69 13.27 14.64
CA ILE A 159 1.50 12.37 13.86
C ILE A 159 1.28 10.95 14.42
N PRO A 160 1.31 9.89 13.62
CA PRO A 160 1.14 8.51 14.09
C PRO A 160 2.38 8.01 14.86
N THR A 161 2.78 8.76 15.89
CA THR A 161 3.97 8.48 16.72
C THR A 161 3.86 7.25 17.62
N PRO A 162 2.68 6.74 18.04
CA PRO A 162 2.62 5.47 18.74
C PRO A 162 3.19 4.29 17.96
N PHE A 163 3.33 4.44 16.63
CA PHE A 163 3.87 3.42 15.73
C PHE A 163 5.34 3.67 15.34
N GLY A 164 6.06 4.50 16.10
CA GLY A 164 7.42 4.91 15.81
C GLY A 164 7.52 6.19 14.99
N THR A 165 8.71 6.53 14.54
CA THR A 165 9.01 7.79 13.85
C THR A 165 9.03 7.65 12.32
N THR A 166 8.78 6.45 11.79
CA THR A 166 8.90 6.12 10.36
C THR A 166 8.08 7.01 9.42
N PHE A 167 6.99 7.61 9.90
CA PHE A 167 6.18 8.53 9.09
C PHE A 167 6.68 9.97 9.08
N ILE A 168 7.57 10.34 10.00
CA ILE A 168 8.08 11.71 10.15
C ILE A 168 9.55 11.85 9.78
N GLU A 169 10.28 10.74 9.72
CA GLU A 169 11.66 10.74 9.28
C GLU A 169 11.73 10.69 7.75
N LYS A 170 12.59 11.53 7.17
CA LYS A 170 12.75 11.63 5.71
C LYS A 170 13.24 10.32 5.10
N GLU A 171 14.09 9.60 5.80
CA GLU A 171 14.72 8.34 5.38
C GLU A 171 13.71 7.20 5.20
N THR A 172 12.61 7.25 5.92
CA THR A 172 11.59 6.18 5.91
C THR A 172 10.25 6.63 5.34
N GLY A 173 9.78 7.83 5.73
CA GLY A 173 8.52 8.42 5.26
C GLY A 173 8.61 9.02 3.86
N GLY A 174 9.70 9.74 3.60
CA GLY A 174 10.03 10.28 2.27
C GLY A 174 9.24 11.52 1.84
N ILE A 175 7.93 11.50 1.89
CA ILE A 175 7.03 12.48 1.24
C ILE A 175 6.06 13.21 2.19
N GLY A 176 6.22 13.05 3.49
CA GLY A 176 5.44 13.80 4.48
C GLY A 176 3.92 13.56 4.44
N ALA A 177 3.17 14.47 5.06
CA ALA A 177 1.73 14.32 5.27
C ALA A 177 0.90 14.25 3.98
N MET A 178 1.33 14.92 2.91
CA MET A 178 0.64 14.87 1.62
C MET A 178 0.70 13.46 1.02
N GLY A 179 1.83 12.79 1.14
CA GLY A 179 1.98 11.41 0.71
C GLY A 179 1.29 10.40 1.63
N ASP A 180 1.35 10.59 2.95
CA ASP A 180 0.78 9.64 3.90
C ASP A 180 -0.76 9.70 3.94
N ILE A 181 -1.36 10.89 4.07
CA ILE A 181 -2.81 11.08 4.21
C ILE A 181 -3.43 11.76 3.01
N GLY A 182 -2.76 12.75 2.43
CA GLY A 182 -3.28 13.49 1.27
C GLY A 182 -3.51 12.60 0.06
N CYS A 183 -2.74 11.54 -0.10
CA CYS A 183 -2.92 10.56 -1.16
C CYS A 183 -4.33 9.93 -1.14
N TYR A 184 -4.91 9.67 0.02
CA TYR A 184 -6.28 9.16 0.12
C TYR A 184 -7.31 10.17 -0.40
N SER A 185 -7.18 11.45 0.02
CA SER A 185 -8.10 12.50 -0.41
C SER A 185 -8.04 12.70 -1.92
N LEU A 186 -6.83 12.73 -2.47
CA LEU A 186 -6.61 12.87 -3.91
C LEU A 186 -7.15 11.65 -4.67
N ASP A 187 -6.87 10.46 -4.19
CA ASP A 187 -7.32 9.21 -4.82
C ASP A 187 -8.85 9.10 -4.84
N MET A 188 -9.51 9.38 -3.72
CA MET A 188 -10.98 9.36 -3.62
C MET A 188 -11.63 10.35 -4.58
N LEU A 189 -11.08 11.58 -4.68
CA LEU A 189 -11.55 12.61 -5.58
C LEU A 189 -11.42 12.15 -7.05
N LEU A 190 -10.23 11.74 -7.44
CA LEU A 190 -9.97 11.31 -8.82
C LEU A 190 -10.80 10.07 -9.20
N ASN A 191 -10.94 9.11 -8.28
CA ASN A 191 -11.77 7.93 -8.49
C ASN A 191 -13.26 8.27 -8.67
N ALA A 192 -13.76 9.28 -7.96
CA ALA A 192 -15.15 9.71 -8.07
C ALA A 192 -15.47 10.31 -9.45
N VAL A 193 -14.53 11.05 -10.05
CA VAL A 193 -14.75 11.78 -11.31
C VAL A 193 -14.11 11.12 -12.53
N GLY A 194 -13.57 9.92 -12.42
CA GLY A 194 -13.07 9.14 -13.55
C GLY A 194 -11.71 9.58 -14.08
N TYR A 195 -10.83 10.09 -13.21
CA TYR A 195 -9.43 10.45 -13.54
C TYR A 195 -9.26 11.43 -14.68
N PRO A 196 -9.85 12.64 -14.62
CA PRO A 196 -9.66 13.64 -15.66
C PRO A 196 -8.19 14.04 -15.79
N LYS A 197 -7.77 14.42 -16.98
CA LYS A 197 -6.41 14.88 -17.24
C LYS A 197 -6.16 16.21 -16.51
N PRO A 198 -5.21 16.29 -15.56
CA PRO A 198 -4.88 17.55 -14.91
C PRO A 198 -4.19 18.48 -15.90
N LEU A 199 -4.52 19.77 -15.87
CA LEU A 199 -3.89 20.81 -16.68
C LEU A 199 -2.88 21.62 -15.87
N THR A 200 -3.22 21.97 -14.64
CA THR A 200 -2.35 22.74 -13.73
C THR A 200 -2.46 22.20 -12.32
N VAL A 201 -1.38 22.33 -11.56
CA VAL A 201 -1.33 21.99 -10.13
C VAL A 201 -0.67 23.15 -9.40
N THR A 202 -1.25 23.57 -8.27
CA THR A 202 -0.65 24.55 -7.35
C THR A 202 -0.65 23.96 -5.95
N GLY A 203 0.45 24.12 -5.23
CA GLY A 203 0.59 23.59 -3.87
C GLY A 203 1.31 24.58 -2.96
N TYR A 204 0.99 24.53 -1.68
CA TYR A 204 1.67 25.29 -0.62
C TYR A 204 2.08 24.31 0.47
N THR A 205 3.27 24.52 0.99
CA THR A 205 3.78 23.81 2.17
C THR A 205 4.28 24.82 3.18
N SER A 206 4.19 24.49 4.45
CA SER A 206 4.75 25.29 5.55
C SER A 206 5.55 24.37 6.46
N ASP A 207 6.67 24.87 6.92
CA ASP A 207 7.51 24.24 7.94
C ASP A 207 7.40 25.09 9.22
N PHE A 208 6.95 24.45 10.32
CA PHE A 208 6.72 25.12 11.60
C PHE A 208 7.56 24.49 12.70
#